data_4eccfd68525b89017ccc722d6502bcf7
#
_entry.id   4eccfd68525b89017ccc722d6502bcf7
#
_cell.length_a   1.000
_cell.length_b   1.000
_cell.length_c   1.000
_cell.angle_alpha   90.00
_cell.angle_beta   90.00
_cell.angle_gamma   90.00
#
_symmetry.space_group_name_H-M   'P 1'
#
loop_
_entity.id
_entity.type
_entity.pdbx_description
1 polymer ?
#
loop_
_entity_poly.entity_id
_entity_poly.type
_entity_poly.pdbx_seq_one_letter_code
_entity_poly.pdbx_strand_id
1 'polypeptide(L)'
;YSDPLMEGPVIQAAHQAALDAGTRQADVLRAVQAVAATGAPTVVMGYWNPVHRYGFRRWAQALKDAGGAGAITPDLIPEEAPEWLEACRALDLDPIFLVAPSSTDERIAVVGRTNRGFVYAAAVMGVTGARSQIGAGARDLVARVRKQTDLPVAVGLGVSNGEQAAQVAGFADGVVVGSALVTALQTGGVDAVRRLAAELAEGVRAPVSR
;
A
#
# COMPACT_ATOMS: atom_id res chain seq x y z
N TYR A 1 9.12 -12.13 -1.16
CA TYR A 1 8.14 -13.17 -1.50
C TYR A 1 7.58 -12.92 -2.89
N SER A 2 7.55 -13.94 -3.72
CA SER A 2 6.84 -13.94 -5.00
C SER A 2 5.54 -14.74 -4.93
N ASP A 3 5.19 -15.23 -3.74
CA ASP A 3 4.02 -16.07 -3.50
C ASP A 3 2.89 -15.24 -2.86
N PRO A 4 1.76 -15.06 -3.55
CA PRO A 4 0.62 -14.26 -3.07
C PRO A 4 -0.13 -14.89 -1.89
N LEU A 5 0.23 -16.08 -1.44
CA LEU A 5 -0.37 -16.75 -0.28
C LEU A 5 -0.35 -15.88 0.99
N MET A 6 0.69 -15.08 1.17
CA MET A 6 0.82 -14.19 2.33
C MET A 6 -0.11 -12.97 2.30
N GLU A 7 -0.71 -12.68 1.17
CA GLU A 7 -1.65 -11.55 1.00
C GLU A 7 -3.09 -11.90 1.39
N GLY A 8 -3.37 -13.16 1.68
CA GLY A 8 -4.68 -13.67 1.99
C GLY A 8 -5.47 -14.17 0.77
N PRO A 9 -6.52 -14.97 1.00
CA PRO A 9 -7.18 -15.75 -0.04
C PRO A 9 -7.86 -14.89 -1.13
N VAL A 10 -8.35 -13.70 -0.78
CA VAL A 10 -9.02 -12.80 -1.74
C VAL A 10 -8.02 -12.28 -2.77
N ILE A 11 -6.88 -11.79 -2.32
CA ILE A 11 -5.85 -11.23 -3.20
C ILE A 11 -5.19 -12.34 -4.00
N GLN A 12 -4.91 -13.49 -3.37
CA GLN A 12 -4.37 -14.66 -4.06
C GLN A 12 -5.28 -15.11 -5.22
N ALA A 13 -6.59 -15.25 -4.97
CA ALA A 13 -7.54 -15.65 -6.00
C ALA A 13 -7.61 -14.62 -7.15
N ALA A 14 -7.57 -13.32 -6.83
CA ALA A 14 -7.58 -12.26 -7.84
C ALA A 14 -6.30 -12.27 -8.68
N HIS A 15 -5.13 -12.46 -8.07
CA HIS A 15 -3.85 -12.60 -8.78
C HIS A 15 -3.85 -13.81 -9.69
N GLN A 16 -4.32 -14.97 -9.21
CA GLN A 16 -4.40 -16.19 -10.03
C GLN A 16 -5.31 -15.97 -11.25
N ALA A 17 -6.50 -15.41 -11.04
CA ALA A 17 -7.41 -15.11 -12.13
C ALA A 17 -6.81 -14.15 -13.18
N ALA A 18 -6.07 -13.13 -12.74
CA ALA A 18 -5.38 -12.21 -13.64
C ALA A 18 -4.27 -12.91 -14.44
N LEU A 19 -3.49 -13.77 -13.80
CA LEU A 19 -2.44 -14.55 -14.46
C LEU A 19 -3.01 -15.52 -15.49
N ASP A 20 -4.10 -16.21 -15.14
CA ASP A 20 -4.81 -17.15 -16.04
C ASP A 20 -5.40 -16.40 -17.25
N ALA A 21 -5.86 -15.17 -17.06
CA ALA A 21 -6.29 -14.27 -18.13
C ALA A 21 -5.14 -13.69 -18.98
N GLY A 22 -3.89 -14.03 -18.65
CA GLY A 22 -2.71 -13.59 -19.40
C GLY A 22 -2.20 -12.19 -19.07
N THR A 23 -2.62 -11.59 -17.95
CA THR A 23 -2.14 -10.27 -17.49
C THR A 23 -0.61 -10.22 -17.39
N ARG A 24 -0.02 -9.13 -17.87
CA ARG A 24 1.42 -8.87 -17.90
C ARG A 24 1.74 -7.52 -17.25
N GLN A 25 3.02 -7.25 -17.00
CA GLN A 25 3.49 -5.97 -16.48
C GLN A 25 3.05 -4.76 -17.33
N ALA A 26 2.96 -4.94 -18.64
CA ALA A 26 2.45 -3.89 -19.54
C ALA A 26 0.98 -3.54 -19.26
N ASP A 27 0.19 -4.49 -18.79
CA ASP A 27 -1.22 -4.25 -18.43
C ASP A 27 -1.33 -3.45 -17.13
N VAL A 28 -0.46 -3.74 -16.18
CA VAL A 28 -0.33 -2.94 -14.95
C VAL A 28 0.03 -1.50 -15.27
N LEU A 29 1.03 -1.28 -16.14
CA LEU A 29 1.43 0.07 -16.55
C LEU A 29 0.32 0.82 -17.30
N ARG A 30 -0.49 0.13 -18.12
CA ARG A 30 -1.69 0.74 -18.74
C ARG A 30 -2.73 1.14 -17.69
N ALA A 31 -2.91 0.34 -16.64
CA ALA A 31 -3.80 0.69 -15.54
C ALA A 31 -3.27 1.93 -14.77
N VAL A 32 -1.96 1.99 -14.52
CA VAL A 32 -1.31 3.19 -13.94
C VAL A 32 -1.60 4.42 -14.78
N GLN A 33 -1.39 4.34 -16.10
CA GLN A 33 -1.64 5.46 -17.01
C GLN A 33 -3.08 5.93 -16.97
N ALA A 34 -4.04 5.00 -16.93
CA ALA A 34 -5.46 5.33 -16.87
C ALA A 34 -5.84 6.03 -15.54
N VAL A 35 -5.27 5.59 -14.41
CA VAL A 35 -5.51 6.22 -13.10
C VAL A 35 -4.80 7.57 -13.01
N ALA A 36 -3.54 7.65 -13.39
CA ALA A 36 -2.75 8.89 -13.35
C ALA A 36 -3.37 9.99 -14.22
N ALA A 37 -4.00 9.63 -15.37
CA ALA A 37 -4.71 10.58 -16.22
C ALA A 37 -5.90 11.28 -15.53
N THR A 38 -6.39 10.76 -14.42
CA THR A 38 -7.42 11.42 -13.59
C THR A 38 -6.86 12.52 -12.67
N GLY A 39 -5.54 12.67 -12.61
CA GLY A 39 -4.84 13.56 -11.68
C GLY A 39 -4.59 12.95 -10.29
N ALA A 40 -5.01 11.71 -10.04
CA ALA A 40 -4.75 11.02 -8.77
C ALA A 40 -3.30 10.56 -8.69
N PRO A 41 -2.54 10.87 -7.61
CA PRO A 41 -1.22 10.29 -7.38
C PRO A 41 -1.32 8.76 -7.38
N THR A 42 -0.53 8.10 -8.23
CA THR A 42 -0.64 6.67 -8.46
C THR A 42 0.68 5.97 -8.16
N VAL A 43 0.67 5.04 -7.22
CA VAL A 43 1.81 4.17 -6.91
C VAL A 43 1.44 2.72 -7.21
N VAL A 44 2.43 1.90 -7.56
CA VAL A 44 2.23 0.46 -7.77
C VAL A 44 2.72 -0.31 -6.56
N MET A 45 1.87 -1.17 -6.00
CA MET A 45 2.28 -2.14 -4.99
C MET A 45 2.50 -3.50 -5.65
N GLY A 46 3.66 -4.08 -5.45
CA GLY A 46 3.97 -5.39 -6.02
C GLY A 46 5.25 -6.00 -5.45
N TYR A 47 5.39 -7.31 -5.60
CA TYR A 47 6.58 -8.03 -5.21
C TYR A 47 7.80 -7.65 -6.06
N TRP A 48 8.97 -7.72 -5.45
CA TRP A 48 10.22 -7.33 -6.08
C TRP A 48 10.62 -8.23 -7.26
N ASN A 49 10.39 -9.54 -7.15
CA ASN A 49 10.82 -10.46 -8.19
C ASN A 49 10.28 -10.13 -9.61
N PRO A 50 8.99 -9.82 -9.83
CA PRO A 50 8.50 -9.37 -11.13
C PRO A 50 9.18 -8.09 -11.64
N VAL A 51 9.44 -7.13 -10.77
CA VAL A 51 10.15 -5.88 -11.10
C VAL A 51 11.59 -6.16 -11.49
N HIS A 52 12.29 -6.97 -10.71
CA HIS A 52 13.66 -7.37 -10.96
C HIS A 52 13.80 -8.12 -12.29
N ARG A 53 12.90 -9.08 -12.59
CA ARG A 53 12.89 -9.86 -13.84
C ARG A 53 12.56 -9.02 -15.08
N TYR A 54 11.75 -7.99 -14.93
CA TYR A 54 11.49 -7.02 -16.01
C TYR A 54 12.73 -6.15 -16.30
N GLY A 55 13.61 -6.02 -15.32
CA GLY A 55 14.73 -5.08 -15.26
C GLY A 55 14.28 -3.81 -14.55
N PHE A 56 14.66 -3.66 -13.28
CA PHE A 56 14.12 -2.62 -12.40
C PHE A 56 14.33 -1.19 -12.94
N ARG A 57 15.45 -0.88 -13.61
CA ARG A 57 15.68 0.43 -14.24
C ARG A 57 14.69 0.69 -15.39
N ARG A 58 14.47 -0.33 -16.24
CA ARG A 58 13.48 -0.28 -17.33
C ARG A 58 12.06 -0.17 -16.78
N TRP A 59 11.77 -0.88 -15.69
CA TRP A 59 10.47 -0.83 -15.04
C TRP A 59 10.21 0.53 -14.40
N ALA A 60 11.20 1.12 -13.72
CA ALA A 60 11.12 2.47 -13.16
C ALA A 60 10.84 3.52 -14.26
N GLN A 61 11.55 3.44 -15.39
CA GLN A 61 11.29 4.34 -16.52
C GLN A 61 9.87 4.17 -17.06
N ALA A 62 9.43 2.91 -17.27
CA ALA A 62 8.09 2.65 -17.78
C ALA A 62 6.98 3.10 -16.78
N LEU A 63 7.22 2.98 -15.48
CA LEU A 63 6.34 3.50 -14.44
C LEU A 63 6.24 5.03 -14.50
N LYS A 64 7.38 5.71 -14.63
CA LYS A 64 7.42 7.17 -14.80
C LYS A 64 6.69 7.63 -16.05
N ASP A 65 6.95 6.98 -17.18
CA ASP A 65 6.31 7.29 -18.47
C ASP A 65 4.78 7.07 -18.44
N ALA A 66 4.31 6.11 -17.63
CA ALA A 66 2.90 5.88 -17.37
C ALA A 66 2.27 6.91 -16.40
N GLY A 67 3.03 7.85 -15.86
CA GLY A 67 2.56 8.84 -14.90
C GLY A 67 2.51 8.34 -13.45
N GLY A 68 3.13 7.20 -13.16
CA GLY A 68 3.26 6.70 -11.78
C GLY A 68 4.16 7.58 -10.93
N ALA A 69 3.81 7.72 -9.66
CA ALA A 69 4.54 8.51 -8.67
C ALA A 69 5.57 7.70 -7.89
N GLY A 70 5.43 6.38 -7.81
CA GLY A 70 6.32 5.54 -7.03
C GLY A 70 5.87 4.08 -6.92
N ALA A 71 6.55 3.34 -6.05
CA ALA A 71 6.25 1.92 -5.85
C ALA A 71 6.36 1.52 -4.37
N ILE A 72 5.44 0.66 -3.95
CA ILE A 72 5.45 -0.04 -2.67
C ILE A 72 6.01 -1.44 -2.91
N THR A 73 7.12 -1.76 -2.26
CA THR A 73 7.80 -3.07 -2.38
C THR A 73 7.78 -3.79 -1.03
N PRO A 74 6.77 -4.65 -0.78
CA PRO A 74 6.56 -5.25 0.54
C PRO A 74 7.62 -6.27 0.94
N ASP A 75 8.32 -6.85 -0.01
CA ASP A 75 9.32 -7.91 0.15
C ASP A 75 10.77 -7.43 -0.10
N LEU A 76 10.98 -6.13 -0.21
CA LEU A 76 12.30 -5.52 -0.37
C LEU A 76 12.62 -4.63 0.84
N ILE A 77 13.87 -4.67 1.30
CA ILE A 77 14.37 -3.79 2.36
C ILE A 77 15.34 -2.75 1.79
N PRO A 78 15.46 -1.56 2.41
CA PRO A 78 16.32 -0.50 1.89
C PRO A 78 17.77 -0.92 1.66
N GLU A 79 18.32 -1.77 2.52
CA GLU A 79 19.71 -2.23 2.47
C GLU A 79 20.01 -3.12 1.26
N GLU A 80 19.00 -3.79 0.72
CA GLU A 80 19.10 -4.65 -0.46
C GLU A 80 18.71 -3.92 -1.75
N ALA A 81 18.41 -2.63 -1.66
CA ALA A 81 17.82 -1.84 -2.74
C ALA A 81 18.67 -0.65 -3.25
N PRO A 82 20.02 -0.62 -3.14
CA PRO A 82 20.78 0.60 -3.47
C PRO A 82 20.57 1.05 -4.91
N GLU A 83 20.58 0.13 -5.87
CA GLU A 83 20.40 0.44 -7.29
C GLU A 83 18.94 0.85 -7.62
N TRP A 84 17.96 0.26 -6.91
CA TRP A 84 16.56 0.65 -7.00
C TRP A 84 16.35 2.08 -6.49
N LEU A 85 16.94 2.42 -5.36
CA LEU A 85 16.88 3.75 -4.78
C LEU A 85 17.53 4.80 -5.69
N GLU A 86 18.65 4.44 -6.34
CA GLU A 86 19.28 5.29 -7.34
C GLU A 86 18.36 5.53 -8.54
N ALA A 87 17.73 4.47 -9.07
CA ALA A 87 16.78 4.58 -10.17
C ALA A 87 15.56 5.44 -9.82
N CYS A 88 15.00 5.27 -8.62
CA CYS A 88 13.91 6.09 -8.12
C CYS A 88 14.32 7.56 -8.02
N ARG A 89 15.51 7.85 -7.48
CA ARG A 89 16.02 9.23 -7.36
C ARG A 89 16.21 9.88 -8.72
N ALA A 90 16.78 9.15 -9.68
CA ALA A 90 17.06 9.67 -11.03
C ALA A 90 15.77 10.01 -11.81
N LEU A 91 14.66 9.34 -11.51
CA LEU A 91 13.38 9.49 -12.19
C LEU A 91 12.33 10.25 -11.37
N ASP A 92 12.70 10.74 -10.19
CA ASP A 92 11.78 11.36 -9.24
C ASP A 92 10.54 10.47 -8.98
N LEU A 93 10.82 9.22 -8.59
CA LEU A 93 9.85 8.25 -8.10
C LEU A 93 9.99 8.05 -6.60
N ASP A 94 8.90 7.78 -5.91
CA ASP A 94 8.88 7.52 -4.47
C ASP A 94 9.06 6.03 -4.18
N PRO A 95 10.21 5.62 -3.58
CA PRO A 95 10.36 4.29 -3.03
C PRO A 95 9.61 4.23 -1.69
N ILE A 96 8.71 3.26 -1.52
CA ILE A 96 7.89 3.11 -0.33
C ILE A 96 8.11 1.71 0.25
N PHE A 97 8.82 1.65 1.37
CA PHE A 97 9.05 0.42 2.14
C PHE A 97 8.10 0.35 3.33
N LEU A 98 7.93 -0.86 3.85
CA LEU A 98 7.00 -1.17 4.92
C LEU A 98 7.69 -1.19 6.29
N VAL A 99 6.90 -0.86 7.31
CA VAL A 99 7.20 -1.17 8.71
C VAL A 99 6.07 -1.99 9.30
N ALA A 100 6.37 -2.83 10.29
CA ALA A 100 5.43 -3.68 10.98
C ALA A 100 5.59 -3.54 12.51
N PRO A 101 4.66 -4.02 13.33
CA PRO A 101 4.81 -3.99 14.80
C PRO A 101 6.09 -4.67 15.29
N SER A 102 6.58 -5.68 14.56
CA SER A 102 7.85 -6.37 14.83
C SER A 102 9.10 -5.59 14.41
N SER A 103 8.97 -4.49 13.66
CA SER A 103 10.10 -3.67 13.27
C SER A 103 10.73 -3.00 14.48
N THR A 104 12.07 -3.05 14.58
CA THR A 104 12.81 -2.30 15.61
C THR A 104 12.80 -0.80 15.32
N ASP A 105 13.11 0.04 16.30
CA ASP A 105 13.16 1.50 16.10
C ASP A 105 14.27 1.89 15.12
N GLU A 106 15.39 1.15 15.10
CA GLU A 106 16.47 1.32 14.12
C GLU A 106 15.98 1.02 12.70
N ARG A 107 15.19 -0.05 12.53
CA ARG A 107 14.57 -0.40 11.24
C ARG A 107 13.59 0.70 10.80
N ILE A 108 12.75 1.18 11.69
CA ILE A 108 11.82 2.28 11.42
C ILE A 108 12.60 3.53 11.00
N ALA A 109 13.68 3.85 11.68
CA ALA A 109 14.53 4.99 11.34
C ALA A 109 15.18 4.86 9.95
N VAL A 110 15.63 3.66 9.57
CA VAL A 110 16.17 3.41 8.21
C VAL A 110 15.09 3.62 7.17
N VAL A 111 13.91 3.03 7.35
CA VAL A 111 12.77 3.19 6.43
C VAL A 111 12.34 4.65 6.35
N GLY A 112 12.24 5.34 7.48
CA GLY A 112 11.85 6.76 7.52
C GLY A 112 12.81 7.69 6.75
N ARG A 113 14.11 7.39 6.74
CA ARG A 113 15.10 8.15 5.95
C ARG A 113 15.14 7.79 4.48
N THR A 114 14.70 6.59 4.13
CA THR A 114 14.80 6.06 2.77
C THR A 114 13.53 6.28 1.97
N ASN A 115 12.38 6.19 2.61
CA ASN A 115 11.08 6.40 1.97
C ASN A 115 10.93 7.82 1.46
N ARG A 116 10.12 7.93 0.41
CA ARG A 116 9.54 9.18 -0.07
C ARG A 116 8.02 9.02 -0.14
N GLY A 117 7.30 10.12 -0.22
CA GLY A 117 5.85 10.12 -0.22
C GLY A 117 5.26 9.80 1.14
N PHE A 118 5.32 8.57 1.60
CA PHE A 118 4.79 8.15 2.90
C PHE A 118 5.48 6.88 3.45
N VAL A 119 5.21 6.55 4.72
CA VAL A 119 5.57 5.26 5.32
C VAL A 119 4.34 4.36 5.35
N TYR A 120 4.45 3.15 4.80
CA TYR A 120 3.40 2.14 4.90
C TYR A 120 3.57 1.35 6.21
N ALA A 121 2.67 1.55 7.16
CA ALA A 121 2.60 0.78 8.40
C ALA A 121 1.67 -0.42 8.21
N ALA A 122 2.25 -1.60 7.98
CA ALA A 122 1.51 -2.85 7.87
C ALA A 122 1.23 -3.39 9.27
N ALA A 123 0.00 -3.27 9.73
CA ALA A 123 -0.45 -3.81 10.99
C ALA A 123 -1.51 -4.89 10.75
N VAL A 124 -1.47 -5.96 11.53
CA VAL A 124 -2.50 -7.02 11.46
C VAL A 124 -3.56 -6.70 12.49
N MET A 125 -4.83 -6.69 12.07
CA MET A 125 -5.95 -6.69 13.01
C MET A 125 -5.90 -8.02 13.77
N GLY A 126 -5.81 -7.95 15.11
CA GLY A 126 -5.71 -9.12 15.95
C GLY A 126 -6.85 -10.12 15.68
N VAL A 127 -6.51 -11.39 15.48
CA VAL A 127 -7.43 -12.50 15.19
C VAL A 127 -8.30 -12.94 16.35
N THR A 128 -8.36 -12.21 17.43
CA THR A 128 -9.11 -12.62 18.63
C THR A 128 -10.11 -11.54 19.05
N GLY A 129 -11.35 -11.76 18.68
CA GLY A 129 -12.63 -11.52 19.38
C GLY A 129 -12.90 -10.24 20.20
N ALA A 130 -11.96 -9.32 20.35
CA ALA A 130 -12.13 -8.12 21.13
C ALA A 130 -12.10 -6.87 20.23
N ARG A 131 -13.26 -6.34 19.90
CA ARG A 131 -13.44 -5.05 19.21
C ARG A 131 -12.72 -3.87 19.89
N SER A 132 -12.27 -4.01 21.11
CA SER A 132 -11.54 -2.98 21.88
C SER A 132 -10.02 -2.96 21.68
N GLN A 133 -9.43 -3.93 20.96
CA GLN A 133 -7.98 -3.98 20.71
C GLN A 133 -7.59 -3.72 19.24
N ILE A 134 -8.55 -3.38 18.40
CA ILE A 134 -8.40 -3.16 16.95
C ILE A 134 -7.51 -1.95 16.67
N GLY A 135 -6.71 -1.50 17.33
CA GLY A 135 -5.87 -0.34 16.99
C GLY A 135 -4.67 -0.11 17.91
N ALA A 136 -4.56 -0.81 19.04
CA ALA A 136 -3.48 -0.52 19.98
C ALA A 136 -2.10 -0.71 19.33
N GLY A 137 -1.82 -1.87 18.76
CA GLY A 137 -0.55 -2.12 18.09
C GLY A 137 -0.28 -1.24 16.86
N ALA A 138 -1.34 -0.85 16.14
CA ALA A 138 -1.21 0.09 15.01
C ALA A 138 -0.94 1.52 15.48
N ARG A 139 -1.63 1.96 16.53
CA ARG A 139 -1.39 3.28 17.15
C ARG A 139 0.04 3.39 17.67
N ASP A 140 0.50 2.36 18.38
CA ASP A 140 1.87 2.30 18.89
C ASP A 140 2.89 2.32 17.75
N LEU A 141 2.65 1.57 16.67
CA LEU A 141 3.52 1.58 15.49
C LEU A 141 3.56 2.99 14.85
N VAL A 142 2.42 3.63 14.64
CA VAL A 142 2.35 5.00 14.09
C VAL A 142 3.09 5.98 15.01
N ALA A 143 2.90 5.89 16.33
CA ALA A 143 3.60 6.74 17.28
C ALA A 143 5.13 6.54 17.24
N ARG A 144 5.59 5.28 17.04
CA ARG A 144 7.03 4.98 16.87
C ARG A 144 7.57 5.54 15.56
N VAL A 145 6.83 5.40 14.46
CA VAL A 145 7.21 5.94 13.15
C VAL A 145 7.34 7.45 13.20
N ARG A 146 6.38 8.16 13.79
CA ARG A 146 6.40 9.63 13.93
C ARG A 146 7.54 10.17 14.77
N LYS A 147 8.20 9.34 15.59
CA LYS A 147 9.44 9.72 16.29
C LYS A 147 10.66 9.71 15.38
N GLN A 148 10.59 9.03 14.24
CA GLN A 148 11.73 8.78 13.37
C GLN A 148 11.66 9.54 12.04
N THR A 149 10.48 10.06 11.65
CA THR A 149 10.28 10.78 10.39
C THR A 149 9.04 11.66 10.43
N ASP A 150 9.07 12.74 9.65
CA ASP A 150 7.92 13.63 9.42
C ASP A 150 7.06 13.20 8.21
N LEU A 151 7.42 12.10 7.54
CA LEU A 151 6.62 11.57 6.44
C LEU A 151 5.21 11.16 6.92
N PRO A 152 4.18 11.36 6.11
CA PRO A 152 2.85 10.82 6.38
C PRO A 152 2.89 9.30 6.62
N VAL A 153 2.06 8.80 7.52
CA VAL A 153 1.97 7.38 7.84
C VAL A 153 0.62 6.84 7.36
N ALA A 154 0.66 5.93 6.40
CA ALA A 154 -0.52 5.21 5.92
C ALA A 154 -0.58 3.81 6.54
N VAL A 155 -1.74 3.44 7.09
CA VAL A 155 -1.91 2.19 7.85
C VAL A 155 -2.76 1.20 7.07
N GLY A 156 -2.23 -0.02 6.91
CA GLY A 156 -2.94 -1.18 6.37
C GLY A 156 -3.33 -2.16 7.49
N LEU A 157 -4.64 -2.33 7.71
CA LEU A 157 -5.21 -3.13 8.80
C LEU A 157 -6.32 -4.10 8.33
N GLY A 158 -6.56 -4.21 7.01
CA GLY A 158 -7.72 -4.94 6.51
C GLY A 158 -9.04 -4.20 6.74
N VAL A 159 -9.01 -2.86 6.68
CA VAL A 159 -10.21 -2.01 6.74
C VAL A 159 -11.17 -2.39 5.61
N SER A 160 -12.46 -2.50 5.93
CA SER A 160 -13.48 -2.97 5.01
C SER A 160 -14.74 -2.09 4.92
N ASN A 161 -14.86 -1.06 5.76
CA ASN A 161 -15.99 -0.14 5.79
C ASN A 161 -15.59 1.26 6.30
N GLY A 162 -16.51 2.23 6.18
CA GLY A 162 -16.30 3.62 6.55
C GLY A 162 -16.04 3.84 8.04
N GLU A 163 -16.70 3.08 8.92
CA GLU A 163 -16.50 3.19 10.38
C GLU A 163 -15.06 2.81 10.77
N GLN A 164 -14.56 1.70 10.23
CA GLN A 164 -13.17 1.29 10.45
C GLN A 164 -12.18 2.29 9.85
N ALA A 165 -12.49 2.85 8.67
CA ALA A 165 -11.67 3.88 8.05
C ALA A 165 -11.59 5.13 8.93
N ALA A 166 -12.72 5.58 9.52
CA ALA A 166 -12.75 6.69 10.47
C ALA A 166 -11.90 6.43 11.72
N GLN A 167 -11.98 5.21 12.29
CA GLN A 167 -11.17 4.84 13.44
C GLN A 167 -9.65 4.92 13.17
N VAL A 168 -9.21 4.48 11.99
CA VAL A 168 -7.80 4.54 11.59
C VAL A 168 -7.38 5.98 11.28
N ALA A 169 -8.21 6.75 10.59
CA ALA A 169 -7.97 8.16 10.30
C ALA A 169 -7.82 9.02 11.57
N GLY A 170 -8.35 8.57 12.71
CA GLY A 170 -8.18 9.22 14.01
C GLY A 170 -6.74 9.21 14.56
N PHE A 171 -5.82 8.41 13.98
CA PHE A 171 -4.44 8.33 14.44
C PHE A 171 -3.39 8.20 13.33
N ALA A 172 -3.78 7.93 12.09
CA ALA A 172 -2.91 7.82 10.93
C ALA A 172 -3.24 8.91 9.89
N ASP A 173 -2.32 9.19 9.00
CA ASP A 173 -2.48 10.20 7.96
C ASP A 173 -3.15 9.61 6.70
N GLY A 174 -3.13 8.29 6.56
CA GLY A 174 -3.77 7.55 5.48
C GLY A 174 -4.28 6.19 5.90
N VAL A 175 -5.29 5.69 5.19
CA VAL A 175 -5.88 4.36 5.38
C VAL A 175 -5.70 3.57 4.10
N VAL A 176 -5.04 2.42 4.18
CA VAL A 176 -4.84 1.53 3.03
C VAL A 176 -5.93 0.47 3.01
N VAL A 177 -6.67 0.39 1.91
CA VAL A 177 -7.74 -0.57 1.70
C VAL A 177 -7.47 -1.34 0.42
N GLY A 178 -7.36 -2.65 0.51
CA GLY A 178 -7.08 -3.54 -0.62
C GLY A 178 -8.17 -4.58 -0.82
N SER A 179 -8.16 -5.66 -0.03
CA SER A 179 -9.01 -6.83 -0.20
C SER A 179 -10.52 -6.51 -0.25
N ALA A 180 -10.98 -5.53 0.51
CA ALA A 180 -12.39 -5.11 0.50
C ALA A 180 -12.81 -4.55 -0.87
N LEU A 181 -11.97 -3.75 -1.52
CA LEU A 181 -12.24 -3.23 -2.87
C LEU A 181 -12.19 -4.34 -3.93
N VAL A 182 -11.26 -5.29 -3.80
CA VAL A 182 -11.20 -6.47 -4.67
C VAL A 182 -12.46 -7.32 -4.52
N THR A 183 -12.88 -7.59 -3.28
CA THR A 183 -14.13 -8.31 -3.01
C THR A 183 -15.35 -7.58 -3.59
N ALA A 184 -15.44 -6.26 -3.40
CA ALA A 184 -16.52 -5.46 -3.97
C ALA A 184 -16.57 -5.57 -5.51
N LEU A 185 -15.39 -5.53 -6.16
CA LEU A 185 -15.31 -5.71 -7.62
C LEU A 185 -15.81 -7.08 -8.06
N GLN A 186 -15.38 -8.15 -7.37
CA GLN A 186 -15.73 -9.53 -7.70
C GLN A 186 -17.23 -9.81 -7.49
N THR A 187 -17.87 -9.23 -6.47
CA THR A 187 -19.25 -9.53 -6.09
C THR A 187 -20.29 -8.60 -6.70
N GLY A 188 -19.92 -7.37 -7.01
CA GLY A 188 -20.88 -6.37 -7.47
C GLY A 188 -20.34 -5.38 -8.50
N GLY A 189 -19.20 -5.70 -9.12
CA GLY A 189 -18.60 -4.92 -10.20
C GLY A 189 -18.20 -3.50 -9.80
N VAL A 190 -18.03 -2.65 -10.80
CA VAL A 190 -17.55 -1.27 -10.64
C VAL A 190 -18.46 -0.44 -9.72
N ASP A 191 -19.77 -0.65 -9.77
CA ASP A 191 -20.71 0.11 -8.95
C ASP A 191 -20.59 -0.22 -7.46
N ALA A 192 -20.28 -1.47 -7.11
CA ALA A 192 -19.98 -1.83 -5.73
C ALA A 192 -18.66 -1.19 -5.25
N VAL A 193 -17.64 -1.14 -6.10
CA VAL A 193 -16.39 -0.43 -5.80
C VAL A 193 -16.65 1.05 -5.57
N ARG A 194 -17.46 1.71 -6.41
CA ARG A 194 -17.82 3.12 -6.24
C ARG A 194 -18.51 3.39 -4.91
N ARG A 195 -19.50 2.56 -4.54
CA ARG A 195 -20.22 2.71 -3.27
C ARG A 195 -19.27 2.55 -2.07
N LEU A 196 -18.45 1.50 -2.08
CA LEU A 196 -17.49 1.28 -1.00
C LEU A 196 -16.44 2.40 -0.94
N ALA A 197 -15.94 2.87 -2.07
CA ALA A 197 -14.99 3.98 -2.11
C ALA A 197 -15.58 5.28 -1.56
N ALA A 198 -16.85 5.58 -1.87
CA ALA A 198 -17.56 6.72 -1.31
C ALA A 198 -17.73 6.60 0.22
N GLU A 199 -18.16 5.43 0.70
CA GLU A 199 -18.30 5.14 2.13
C GLU A 199 -16.97 5.30 2.89
N LEU A 200 -15.88 4.74 2.34
CA LEU A 200 -14.54 4.88 2.90
C LEU A 200 -14.08 6.34 2.93
N ALA A 201 -14.34 7.09 1.85
CA ALA A 201 -14.00 8.50 1.75
C ALA A 201 -14.78 9.37 2.74
N GLU A 202 -16.04 9.07 3.00
CA GLU A 202 -16.84 9.71 4.05
C GLU A 202 -16.25 9.37 5.43
N GLY A 203 -15.92 8.09 5.66
CA GLY A 203 -15.34 7.65 6.92
C GLY A 203 -14.06 8.39 7.29
N VAL A 204 -13.10 8.50 6.37
CA VAL A 204 -11.81 9.18 6.64
C VAL A 204 -11.96 10.70 6.81
N ARG A 205 -13.05 11.30 6.34
CA ARG A 205 -13.34 12.73 6.49
C ARG A 205 -14.23 13.05 7.69
N ALA A 206 -14.83 12.03 8.29
CA ALA A 206 -15.70 12.23 9.44
C ALA A 206 -14.89 12.79 10.62
N PRO A 207 -15.41 13.79 11.35
CA PRO A 207 -14.76 14.28 12.54
C PRO A 207 -14.71 13.14 13.58
N VAL A 208 -13.51 12.72 13.94
CA VAL A 208 -13.33 11.77 15.04
C VAL A 208 -13.62 12.51 16.33
N SER A 209 -14.65 12.11 17.05
CA SER A 209 -14.88 12.58 18.40
C SER A 209 -13.65 12.20 19.25
N ARG A 210 -12.89 13.21 19.65
CA ARG A 210 -11.69 13.06 20.50
C ARG A 210 -12.09 12.77 21.93
#